data_4f71f3098b1882c3dbbcd5a28d3147d5
#
_entry.id   4f71f3098b1882c3dbbcd5a28d3147d5
#
_cell.length_a   1.000
_cell.length_b   1.000
_cell.length_c   1.000
_cell.angle_alpha   90.00
_cell.angle_beta   90.00
_cell.angle_gamma   90.00
#
_symmetry.space_group_name_H-M   'P 1'
#
loop_
_entity.id
_entity.type
_entity.pdbx_description
1 polymer ?
#
loop_
_entity_poly.entity_id
_entity_poly.type
_entity_poly.pdbx_seq_one_letter_code
_entity_poly.pdbx_strand_id
1 'polypeptide(L)'
;PILCGNGGIFLPFEMERGADGAMTGYAFPEMLIKIVKLIGSGKREEAHDLFDQHLPLIRYETQPGMGLSVRKYVLKKRGIINSDFVRAPGPKLSEVTISEVEWILQRINT
;
A
#
# COMPACT_ATOMS: atom_id res chain seq x y z
N PRO A 1 -5.50 17.23 14.08
CA PRO A 1 -5.43 16.81 12.67
C PRO A 1 -6.20 15.50 12.43
N ILE A 2 -6.72 15.35 11.24
CA ILE A 2 -7.41 14.13 10.81
C ILE A 2 -6.48 13.36 9.89
N LEU A 3 -6.15 12.13 10.27
CA LEU A 3 -5.23 11.28 9.51
C LEU A 3 -5.95 10.04 8.99
N CYS A 4 -5.66 9.66 7.75
CA CYS A 4 -6.22 8.47 7.12
C CYS A 4 -5.49 7.21 7.57
N GLY A 5 -6.23 6.12 7.70
CA GLY A 5 -5.70 4.82 8.09
C GLY A 5 -6.00 3.74 7.05
N ASN A 6 -6.10 2.49 7.50
CA ASN A 6 -6.49 1.32 6.70
C ASN A 6 -5.65 1.11 5.43
N GLY A 7 -4.32 1.25 5.54
CA GLY A 7 -3.43 1.06 4.40
C GLY A 7 -3.55 2.13 3.33
N GLY A 8 -4.35 3.17 3.55
CA GLY A 8 -4.60 4.23 2.58
C GLY A 8 -5.63 3.87 1.52
N ILE A 9 -6.48 2.86 1.77
CA ILE A 9 -7.41 2.34 0.77
C ILE A 9 -8.39 3.37 0.19
N PHE A 10 -8.68 4.45 0.93
CA PHE A 10 -9.53 5.55 0.47
C PHE A 10 -8.82 6.90 0.51
N LEU A 11 -7.49 6.90 0.54
CA LEU A 11 -6.69 8.09 0.79
C LEU A 11 -7.02 9.28 -0.11
N PRO A 12 -7.12 9.15 -1.46
CA PRO A 12 -7.40 10.33 -2.29
C PRO A 12 -8.72 11.00 -1.94
N PHE A 13 -9.77 10.20 -1.76
CA PHE A 13 -11.10 10.75 -1.42
C PHE A 13 -11.12 11.36 -0.02
N GLU A 14 -10.44 10.74 0.93
CA GLU A 14 -10.34 11.28 2.28
C GLU A 14 -9.60 12.61 2.31
N MET A 15 -8.52 12.73 1.53
CA MET A 15 -7.78 13.98 1.39
C MET A 15 -8.64 15.06 0.74
N GLU A 16 -9.44 14.71 -0.28
CA GLU A 16 -10.35 15.64 -0.94
C GLU A 16 -11.44 16.16 0.02
N ARG A 17 -11.80 15.34 1.02
CA ARG A 17 -12.78 15.71 2.05
C ARG A 17 -12.18 16.48 3.22
N GLY A 18 -10.89 16.79 3.17
CA GLY A 18 -10.24 17.63 4.15
C GLY A 18 -9.36 16.96 5.17
N ALA A 19 -9.00 15.68 4.97
CA ALA A 19 -8.02 15.03 5.84
C ALA A 19 -6.64 15.72 5.71
N ASP A 20 -5.86 15.69 6.77
CA ASP A 20 -4.57 16.39 6.84
C ASP A 20 -3.41 15.53 6.32
N GLY A 21 -3.56 14.22 6.29
CA GLY A 21 -2.52 13.32 5.85
C GLY A 21 -2.86 11.87 6.12
N ALA A 22 -1.85 11.01 6.13
CA ALA A 22 -2.01 9.58 6.37
C ALA A 22 -1.07 9.09 7.46
N MET A 23 -1.58 8.21 8.32
CA MET A 23 -0.79 7.47 9.29
C MET A 23 -1.20 6.01 9.18
N THR A 24 -0.51 5.25 8.33
CA THR A 24 -0.86 3.87 8.07
C THR A 24 0.33 3.12 7.49
N GLY A 25 0.22 1.79 7.42
CA GLY A 25 1.26 0.96 6.84
C GLY A 25 0.93 0.58 5.40
N TYR A 26 1.96 0.63 4.55
CA TYR A 26 1.88 0.15 3.18
C TYR A 26 3.31 -0.11 2.70
N ALA A 27 3.48 -1.08 1.77
CA ALA A 27 4.81 -1.45 1.28
C ALA A 27 5.47 -0.39 0.38
N PHE A 28 4.70 0.61 -0.06
CA PHE A 28 5.20 1.76 -0.83
C PHE A 28 4.78 3.07 -0.16
N PRO A 29 5.37 3.40 1.01
CA PRO A 29 4.99 4.62 1.73
C PRO A 29 5.24 5.90 0.94
N GLU A 30 6.22 5.90 0.05
CA GLU A 30 6.50 7.03 -0.85
C GLU A 30 5.31 7.35 -1.75
N MET A 31 4.50 6.35 -2.13
CA MET A 31 3.28 6.57 -2.89
C MET A 31 2.26 7.36 -2.07
N LEU A 32 2.09 7.00 -0.81
CA LEU A 32 1.16 7.70 0.09
C LEU A 32 1.57 9.17 0.25
N ILE A 33 2.85 9.43 0.44
CA ILE A 33 3.39 10.80 0.55
C ILE A 33 3.09 11.57 -0.73
N LYS A 34 3.29 10.97 -1.88
CA LYS A 34 3.07 11.63 -3.16
C LYS A 34 1.58 11.95 -3.38
N ILE A 35 0.67 11.05 -2.99
CA ILE A 35 -0.78 11.30 -3.06
C ILE A 35 -1.14 12.53 -2.23
N VAL A 36 -0.65 12.60 -0.98
CA VAL A 36 -0.95 13.75 -0.10
C VAL A 36 -0.48 15.05 -0.74
N LYS A 37 0.72 15.06 -1.32
CA LYS A 37 1.28 16.24 -1.99
C LYS A 37 0.49 16.63 -3.25
N LEU A 38 0.10 15.66 -4.06
CA LEU A 38 -0.62 15.91 -5.31
C LEU A 38 -2.01 16.48 -5.04
N ILE A 39 -2.74 15.92 -4.07
CA ILE A 39 -4.06 16.45 -3.69
C ILE A 39 -3.92 17.87 -3.12
N GLY A 40 -2.93 18.09 -2.23
CA GLY A 40 -2.67 19.40 -1.65
C GLY A 40 -2.27 20.45 -2.68
N SER A 41 -1.75 20.04 -3.83
CA SER A 41 -1.37 20.94 -4.93
C SER A 41 -2.46 21.08 -6.00
N GLY A 42 -3.63 20.49 -5.80
CA GLY A 42 -4.74 20.52 -6.75
C GLY A 42 -4.59 19.61 -7.96
N LYS A 43 -3.65 18.66 -7.91
CA LYS A 43 -3.38 17.73 -9.00
C LYS A 43 -4.16 16.42 -8.83
N ARG A 44 -5.47 16.52 -8.81
CA ARG A 44 -6.39 15.44 -8.52
C ARG A 44 -6.22 14.24 -9.48
N GLU A 45 -6.15 14.51 -10.77
CA GLU A 45 -6.06 13.45 -11.79
C GLU A 45 -4.79 12.62 -11.61
N GLU A 46 -3.65 13.29 -11.40
CA GLU A 46 -2.38 12.59 -11.20
C GLU A 46 -2.41 11.74 -9.91
N ALA A 47 -3.04 12.27 -8.85
CA ALA A 47 -3.16 11.55 -7.59
C ALA A 47 -3.98 10.27 -7.75
N HIS A 48 -5.13 10.35 -8.42
CA HIS A 48 -5.99 9.20 -8.65
C HIS A 48 -5.34 8.18 -9.60
N ASP A 49 -4.64 8.63 -10.63
CA ASP A 49 -3.94 7.74 -11.55
C ASP A 49 -2.86 6.93 -10.81
N LEU A 50 -2.08 7.59 -9.96
CA LEU A 50 -1.07 6.91 -9.15
C LEU A 50 -1.72 5.95 -8.16
N PHE A 51 -2.79 6.37 -7.50
CA PHE A 51 -3.50 5.55 -6.54
C PHE A 51 -4.06 4.29 -7.20
N ASP A 52 -4.72 4.45 -8.36
CA ASP A 52 -5.32 3.33 -9.08
C ASP A 52 -4.28 2.29 -9.49
N GLN A 53 -3.06 2.72 -9.78
CA GLN A 53 -1.95 1.83 -10.10
C GLN A 53 -1.58 0.94 -8.92
N HIS A 54 -1.70 1.44 -7.69
CA HIS A 54 -1.36 0.75 -6.47
C HIS A 54 -2.54 0.04 -5.79
N LEU A 55 -3.77 0.35 -6.18
CA LEU A 55 -4.96 -0.15 -5.50
C LEU A 55 -5.01 -1.68 -5.37
N PRO A 56 -4.66 -2.47 -6.39
CA PRO A 56 -4.65 -3.93 -6.23
C PRO A 56 -3.73 -4.42 -5.09
N LEU A 57 -2.56 -3.80 -4.93
CA LEU A 57 -1.66 -4.17 -3.84
C LEU A 57 -2.18 -3.69 -2.49
N ILE A 58 -2.72 -2.48 -2.42
CA ILE A 58 -3.33 -1.95 -1.20
C ILE A 58 -4.44 -2.90 -0.73
N ARG A 59 -5.32 -3.30 -1.65
CA ARG A 59 -6.40 -4.23 -1.36
C ARG A 59 -5.86 -5.57 -0.84
N TYR A 60 -4.78 -6.06 -1.44
CA TYR A 60 -4.16 -7.31 -1.03
C TYR A 60 -3.59 -7.22 0.39
N GLU A 61 -2.95 -6.10 0.73
CA GLU A 61 -2.38 -5.87 2.06
C GLU A 61 -3.44 -5.62 3.15
N THR A 62 -4.64 -5.22 2.79
CA THR A 62 -5.71 -4.96 3.77
C THR A 62 -6.49 -6.20 4.18
N GLN A 63 -6.16 -7.35 3.62
CA GLN A 63 -6.81 -8.61 4.00
C GLN A 63 -6.53 -8.96 5.47
N PRO A 64 -7.57 -9.25 6.26
CA PRO A 64 -7.37 -9.65 7.65
C PRO A 64 -6.49 -10.91 7.75
N GLY A 65 -5.51 -10.87 8.65
CA GLY A 65 -4.62 -11.99 8.90
C GLY A 65 -3.47 -12.16 7.93
N MET A 66 -3.57 -11.70 6.69
CA MET A 66 -2.53 -11.87 5.66
C MET A 66 -1.75 -10.59 5.36
N GLY A 67 -2.35 -9.44 5.64
CA GLY A 67 -1.80 -8.16 5.20
C GLY A 67 -0.34 -7.91 5.63
N LEU A 68 -0.01 -8.24 6.87
CA LEU A 68 1.35 -8.06 7.38
C LEU A 68 2.35 -8.96 6.65
N SER A 69 1.99 -10.20 6.38
CA SER A 69 2.87 -11.15 5.67
C SER A 69 3.13 -10.67 4.24
N VAL A 70 2.11 -10.18 3.56
CA VAL A 70 2.24 -9.61 2.21
C VAL A 70 3.14 -8.38 2.23
N ARG A 71 2.90 -7.47 3.18
CA ARG A 71 3.72 -6.24 3.31
C ARG A 71 5.18 -6.57 3.53
N LYS A 72 5.49 -7.49 4.46
CA LYS A 72 6.87 -7.88 4.73
C LYS A 72 7.54 -8.53 3.52
N TYR A 73 6.80 -9.37 2.79
CA TYR A 73 7.30 -9.98 1.58
C TYR A 73 7.72 -8.92 0.55
N VAL A 74 6.85 -7.94 0.30
CA VAL A 74 7.13 -6.86 -0.65
C VAL A 74 8.30 -6.00 -0.19
N LEU A 75 8.36 -5.66 1.11
CA LEU A 75 9.47 -4.86 1.66
C LEU A 75 10.81 -5.60 1.53
N LYS A 76 10.82 -6.90 1.77
CA LYS A 76 12.03 -7.71 1.56
C LYS A 76 12.45 -7.72 0.10
N LYS A 77 11.51 -7.91 -0.81
CA LYS A 77 11.78 -7.90 -2.24
C LYS A 77 12.32 -6.56 -2.71
N ARG A 78 11.87 -5.45 -2.12
CA ARG A 78 12.38 -4.11 -2.39
C ARG A 78 13.73 -3.83 -1.73
N GLY A 79 14.23 -4.75 -0.89
CA GLY A 79 15.51 -4.59 -0.19
C GLY A 79 15.46 -3.68 1.02
N ILE A 80 14.26 -3.32 1.50
CA ILE A 80 14.10 -2.41 2.65
C ILE A 80 14.31 -3.15 3.96
N ILE A 81 13.92 -4.44 4.02
CA ILE A 81 14.14 -5.30 5.18
C ILE A 81 14.87 -6.58 4.73
N ASN A 82 15.53 -7.25 5.68
CA ASN A 82 16.34 -8.43 5.39
C ASN A 82 15.56 -9.74 5.46
N SER A 83 14.41 -9.74 6.13
CA SER A 83 13.62 -10.97 6.34
C SER A 83 12.13 -10.65 6.28
N ASP A 84 11.36 -11.55 5.67
CA ASP A 84 9.91 -11.49 5.64
C ASP A 84 9.27 -12.35 6.75
N PHE A 85 10.08 -12.79 7.72
CA PHE A 85 9.60 -13.63 8.81
C PHE A 85 8.51 -12.93 9.62
N VAL A 86 7.42 -13.64 9.88
CA VAL A 86 6.31 -13.18 10.70
C VAL A 86 6.19 -14.12 11.90
N ARG A 87 6.10 -13.56 13.11
CA ARG A 87 5.94 -14.36 14.34
C ARG A 87 4.66 -15.18 14.28
N ALA A 88 4.73 -16.42 14.77
CA ALA A 88 3.54 -17.24 14.96
C ALA A 88 2.57 -16.52 15.93
N PRO A 89 1.24 -16.53 15.66
CA PRO A 89 0.54 -17.32 14.65
C PRO A 89 0.40 -16.65 13.27
N GLY A 90 1.35 -15.85 12.86
CA GLY A 90 1.31 -15.20 11.54
C GLY A 90 1.28 -16.22 10.39
N PRO A 91 0.49 -15.97 9.33
CA PRO A 91 0.38 -16.90 8.21
C PRO A 91 1.62 -16.88 7.34
N LYS A 92 1.96 -18.05 6.78
CA LYS A 92 2.92 -18.17 5.71
C LYS A 92 2.21 -17.92 4.37
N LEU A 93 2.87 -17.22 3.47
CA LEU A 93 2.31 -17.00 2.13
C LEU A 93 2.42 -18.30 1.31
N SER A 94 1.32 -18.70 0.68
CA SER A 94 1.32 -19.82 -0.25
C SER A 94 2.00 -19.42 -1.56
N GLU A 95 2.37 -20.42 -2.38
CA GLU A 95 2.94 -20.16 -3.70
C GLU A 95 1.97 -19.38 -4.60
N VAL A 96 0.68 -19.69 -4.50
CA VAL A 96 -0.35 -18.98 -5.27
C VAL A 96 -0.41 -17.51 -4.85
N THR A 97 -0.39 -17.24 -3.54
CA THR A 97 -0.39 -15.86 -3.04
C THR A 97 0.85 -15.10 -3.50
N ILE A 98 2.03 -15.71 -3.42
CA ILE A 98 3.27 -15.10 -3.89
C ILE A 98 3.19 -14.79 -5.39
N SER A 99 2.69 -15.72 -6.21
CA SER A 99 2.48 -15.50 -7.64
C SER A 99 1.58 -14.30 -7.93
N GLU A 100 0.49 -14.17 -7.18
CA GLU A 100 -0.45 -13.06 -7.36
C GLU A 100 0.20 -11.72 -6.97
N VAL A 101 0.92 -11.69 -5.86
CA VAL A 101 1.65 -10.48 -5.43
C VAL A 101 2.71 -10.08 -6.47
N GLU A 102 3.47 -11.06 -6.98
CA GLU A 102 4.48 -10.79 -8.02
C GLU A 102 3.85 -10.20 -9.28
N TRP A 103 2.71 -10.74 -9.69
CA TRP A 103 1.99 -10.24 -10.86
C TRP A 103 1.52 -8.78 -10.64
N ILE A 104 1.00 -8.49 -9.44
CA ILE A 104 0.60 -7.12 -9.08
C ILE A 104 1.80 -6.17 -9.12
N LEU A 105 2.94 -6.60 -8.56
CA LEU A 105 4.16 -5.77 -8.54
C LEU A 105 4.65 -5.44 -9.94
N GLN A 106 4.55 -6.38 -10.88
CA GLN A 106 4.92 -6.13 -12.28
C GLN A 106 4.05 -5.04 -12.88
N ARG A 107 2.75 -5.03 -12.57
CA ARG A 107 1.83 -4.01 -13.08
C ARG A 107 2.08 -2.63 -12.47
N ILE A 108 2.54 -2.57 -11.24
CA ILE A 108 2.90 -1.29 -10.61
C ILE A 108 4.13 -0.68 -11.30
N ASN A 109 5.08 -1.50 -11.71
CA ASN A 109 6.33 -1.06 -12.32
C ASN A 109 6.24 -0.77 -13.82
N THR A 110 5.09 -0.96 -14.42
CA THR A 110 4.85 -0.60 -15.83
C THR A 110 3.98 0.68 -15.98
#